data_7f85383527d0be5fb538ee4ea379f095
#
_entry.id   7f85383527d0be5fb538ee4ea379f095
#
_cell.length_a   1.000
_cell.length_b   1.000
_cell.length_c   1.000
_cell.angle_alpha   90.00
_cell.angle_beta   90.00
_cell.angle_gamma   90.00
#
_symmetry.space_group_name_H-M   'P 1'
#
loop_
_entity.id
_entity.type
_entity.pdbx_description
1 polymer ?
#
loop_
_entity_poly.entity_id
_entity_poly.type
_entity_poly.pdbx_seq_one_letter_code
_entity_poly.pdbx_strand_id
1 'polypeptide(L)'
;MGGIVIAGKAISCTHNAFPSIRMQPDLMHQGTVIGILLSEAIKNRKDLLALNMGNLRRLIIETTGDPLTLPNHSMSLKEAVWCASYHDRTQWVDLEFTKKVTTPERSLQIMTADSEKIVPLLRKRFADCLNKEETLNVRRLAKYLLWHGDALGVKIMIQSILHELKSTKGLPERKGCTTCTQLLPDHGVMPEMVYELNLLAWSSNQEIMEPFALILDRLKNGARDYVDIRKGIYHYIEAFPYVAERTGNKEFIPMLITLSKFEEFEEVLQNYSCHSLLTERLQYLLLSIYRAMARCAAAEGYQGLIQMLSIDSLPVSASACKELITLTGENYGLCTQHWMQWLKNNSCCLLPKLIKEKIW
;
A
#
# COMPACT_ATOMS: atom_id res chain seq x y z
N MET A 1 35.38 2.40 7.98
CA MET A 1 36.14 2.60 6.75
C MET A 1 35.88 4.01 6.28
N GLY A 2 36.90 4.87 6.27
CA GLY A 2 36.82 6.21 5.68
C GLY A 2 37.24 6.17 4.20
N GLY A 3 36.69 7.07 3.39
CA GLY A 3 37.13 7.24 2.01
C GLY A 3 36.36 6.46 0.95
N ILE A 4 35.22 5.82 1.29
CA ILE A 4 34.34 5.14 0.34
C ILE A 4 33.01 5.87 0.28
N VAL A 5 32.55 6.17 -0.93
CA VAL A 5 31.21 6.72 -1.21
C VAL A 5 30.46 5.75 -2.10
N ILE A 6 29.24 5.41 -1.71
CA ILE A 6 28.37 4.50 -2.45
C ILE A 6 27.39 5.33 -3.29
N ALA A 7 27.31 5.00 -4.57
CA ALA A 7 26.40 5.64 -5.54
C ALA A 7 25.61 4.60 -6.34
N GLY A 8 24.57 5.05 -7.00
CA GLY A 8 23.76 4.21 -7.89
C GLY A 8 22.80 3.32 -7.12
N LYS A 9 22.45 2.16 -7.69
CA LYS A 9 21.46 1.22 -7.09
C LYS A 9 21.90 0.60 -5.76
N ALA A 10 23.15 0.75 -5.38
CA ALA A 10 23.68 0.25 -4.10
C ALA A 10 23.43 1.20 -2.91
N ILE A 11 22.73 2.31 -3.13
CA ILE A 11 22.38 3.27 -2.08
C ILE A 11 21.51 2.59 -1.00
N SER A 12 21.82 2.89 0.26
CA SER A 12 21.01 2.41 1.38
C SER A 12 19.71 3.20 1.47
N CYS A 13 18.59 2.52 1.31
CA CYS A 13 17.26 3.09 1.45
C CYS A 13 16.26 2.00 1.87
N THR A 14 15.10 2.42 2.31
CA THR A 14 14.01 1.48 2.59
C THR A 14 13.48 0.85 1.29
N HIS A 15 12.91 -0.34 1.41
CA HIS A 15 12.29 -1.04 0.25
C HIS A 15 11.27 -0.15 -0.47
N ASN A 16 10.47 0.60 0.27
CA ASN A 16 9.43 1.48 -0.28
C ASN A 16 9.99 2.74 -0.97
N ALA A 17 11.17 3.22 -0.57
CA ALA A 17 11.83 4.37 -1.21
C ALA A 17 12.61 3.96 -2.47
N PHE A 18 13.07 2.71 -2.55
CA PHE A 18 13.90 2.21 -3.64
C PHE A 18 13.31 2.41 -5.04
N PRO A 19 12.00 2.15 -5.29
CA PRO A 19 11.40 2.39 -6.60
C PRO A 19 11.54 3.83 -7.10
N SER A 20 11.49 4.81 -6.19
CA SER A 20 11.54 6.24 -6.52
C SER A 20 12.95 6.73 -6.88
N ILE A 21 13.99 6.02 -6.46
CA ILE A 21 15.39 6.45 -6.64
C ILE A 21 16.21 5.55 -7.57
N ARG A 22 15.61 4.51 -8.15
CA ARG A 22 16.28 3.54 -9.04
C ARG A 22 16.20 3.87 -10.53
N MET A 23 15.48 4.91 -10.89
CA MET A 23 15.31 5.31 -12.29
C MET A 23 16.65 5.82 -12.86
N GLN A 24 16.90 5.49 -14.11
CA GLN A 24 18.19 5.77 -14.74
C GLN A 24 18.58 7.27 -14.71
N PRO A 25 17.69 8.22 -15.01
CA PRO A 25 18.00 9.64 -14.88
C PRO A 25 18.41 10.06 -13.47
N ASP A 26 17.70 9.55 -12.45
CA ASP A 26 17.99 9.88 -11.05
C ASP A 26 19.36 9.33 -10.62
N LEU A 27 19.72 8.13 -11.08
CA LEU A 27 21.02 7.51 -10.80
C LEU A 27 22.17 8.26 -11.50
N MET A 28 21.95 8.74 -12.72
CA MET A 28 22.93 9.58 -13.44
C MET A 28 23.13 10.91 -12.73
N HIS A 29 22.02 11.58 -12.33
CA HIS A 29 22.09 12.82 -11.58
C HIS A 29 22.82 12.63 -10.23
N GLN A 30 22.50 11.56 -9.50
CA GLN A 30 23.17 11.19 -8.25
C GLN A 30 24.68 11.00 -8.47
N GLY A 31 25.09 10.28 -9.52
CA GLY A 31 26.50 10.09 -9.88
C GLY A 31 27.21 11.40 -10.15
N THR A 32 26.57 12.31 -10.89
CA THR A 32 27.10 13.66 -11.18
C THR A 32 27.29 14.47 -9.89
N VAL A 33 26.29 14.50 -9.02
CA VAL A 33 26.35 15.21 -7.73
C VAL A 33 27.50 14.66 -6.87
N ILE A 34 27.61 13.35 -6.74
CA ILE A 34 28.69 12.71 -5.97
C ILE A 34 30.07 13.04 -6.58
N GLY A 35 30.20 13.04 -7.90
CA GLY A 35 31.44 13.43 -8.57
C GLY A 35 31.87 14.86 -8.24
N ILE A 36 30.93 15.81 -8.25
CA ILE A 36 31.17 17.21 -7.86
C ILE A 36 31.57 17.30 -6.39
N LEU A 37 30.87 16.60 -5.49
CA LEU A 37 31.16 16.57 -4.06
C LEU A 37 32.57 16.05 -3.75
N LEU A 38 32.96 14.96 -4.39
CA LEU A 38 34.31 14.37 -4.22
C LEU A 38 35.39 15.31 -4.75
N SER A 39 35.16 15.90 -5.92
CA SER A 39 36.10 16.89 -6.49
C SER A 39 36.32 18.07 -5.54
N GLU A 40 35.23 18.59 -4.97
CA GLU A 40 35.31 19.72 -4.05
C GLU A 40 35.97 19.36 -2.71
N ALA A 41 35.71 18.17 -2.19
CA ALA A 41 36.37 17.65 -0.99
C ALA A 41 37.88 17.51 -1.18
N ILE A 42 38.32 16.96 -2.32
CA ILE A 42 39.73 16.80 -2.67
C ILE A 42 40.42 18.16 -2.84
N LYS A 43 39.81 19.09 -3.61
CA LYS A 43 40.35 20.43 -3.83
C LYS A 43 40.57 21.20 -2.50
N ASN A 44 39.63 21.11 -1.60
CA ASN A 44 39.68 21.80 -0.31
C ASN A 44 40.35 21.00 0.78
N ARG A 45 40.80 19.78 0.53
CA ARG A 45 41.40 18.85 1.54
C ARG A 45 40.50 18.70 2.78
N LYS A 46 39.19 18.60 2.55
CA LYS A 46 38.16 18.48 3.61
C LYS A 46 37.49 17.12 3.56
N ASP A 47 37.01 16.67 4.70
CA ASP A 47 36.07 15.56 4.74
C ASP A 47 34.75 15.95 4.05
N LEU A 48 34.09 14.99 3.40
CA LEU A 48 32.79 15.20 2.74
C LEU A 48 31.74 15.77 3.69
N LEU A 49 31.72 15.33 4.93
CA LEU A 49 30.79 15.80 5.97
C LEU A 49 31.10 17.23 6.44
N ALA A 50 32.30 17.74 6.18
CA ALA A 50 32.70 19.10 6.53
C ALA A 50 32.49 20.13 5.39
N LEU A 51 31.91 19.72 4.27
CA LEU A 51 31.61 20.59 3.16
C LEU A 51 30.38 21.48 3.44
N ASN A 52 30.44 22.73 2.97
CA ASN A 52 29.30 23.65 3.10
C ASN A 52 28.22 23.34 2.06
N MET A 53 27.06 22.87 2.50
CA MET A 53 25.94 22.49 1.62
C MET A 53 25.42 23.63 0.74
N GLY A 54 25.45 24.87 1.20
CA GLY A 54 25.01 26.04 0.43
C GLY A 54 25.91 26.30 -0.77
N ASN A 55 27.24 26.21 -0.57
CA ASN A 55 28.21 26.36 -1.65
C ASN A 55 28.15 25.19 -2.64
N LEU A 56 27.92 23.99 -2.15
CA LEU A 56 27.76 22.80 -2.99
C LEU A 56 26.53 22.87 -3.89
N ARG A 57 25.40 23.33 -3.38
CA ARG A 57 24.19 23.55 -4.18
C ARG A 57 24.45 24.49 -5.35
N ARG A 58 25.12 25.63 -5.07
CA ARG A 58 25.49 26.58 -6.10
C ARG A 58 26.39 25.95 -7.16
N LEU A 59 27.43 25.25 -6.74
CA LEU A 59 28.39 24.57 -7.61
C LEU A 59 27.70 23.50 -8.47
N ILE A 60 26.76 22.74 -7.93
CA ILE A 60 25.98 21.75 -8.68
C ILE A 60 25.15 22.43 -9.76
N ILE A 61 24.44 23.50 -9.44
CA ILE A 61 23.65 24.28 -10.41
C ILE A 61 24.54 24.86 -11.52
N GLU A 62 25.67 25.47 -11.14
CA GLU A 62 26.63 26.06 -12.09
C GLU A 62 27.24 24.99 -12.99
N THR A 63 27.50 23.79 -12.49
CA THR A 63 28.17 22.73 -13.27
C THR A 63 27.17 21.95 -14.14
N THR A 64 25.97 21.71 -13.68
CA THR A 64 24.98 20.89 -14.40
C THR A 64 24.08 21.73 -15.33
N GLY A 65 23.99 23.04 -15.10
CA GLY A 65 22.99 23.89 -15.74
C GLY A 65 21.55 23.55 -15.38
N ASP A 66 21.38 22.55 -14.52
CA ASP A 66 20.07 22.10 -14.08
C ASP A 66 19.66 23.01 -12.91
N PRO A 67 18.66 23.86 -13.08
CA PRO A 67 18.08 24.50 -11.92
C PRO A 67 17.62 23.36 -11.04
N LEU A 68 18.29 23.12 -9.90
CA LEU A 68 17.71 22.32 -8.83
C LEU A 68 16.36 22.97 -8.53
N THR A 69 15.37 22.64 -9.33
CA THR A 69 13.98 23.00 -9.20
C THR A 69 13.37 22.19 -8.05
N LEU A 70 14.02 22.30 -6.92
CA LEU A 70 13.22 22.43 -5.72
C LEU A 70 12.44 23.72 -5.97
N PRO A 71 11.09 23.70 -5.96
CA PRO A 71 10.30 24.89 -6.07
C PRO A 71 10.95 25.96 -5.18
N ASN A 72 10.90 27.22 -5.56
CA ASN A 72 11.54 28.38 -4.89
C ASN A 72 11.27 28.53 -3.39
N HIS A 73 10.64 27.57 -2.80
CA HIS A 73 10.70 27.27 -1.40
C HIS A 73 12.02 26.51 -1.15
N SER A 74 13.10 27.27 -0.99
CA SER A 74 14.19 26.80 -0.14
C SER A 74 13.55 26.46 1.21
N MET A 75 12.98 25.26 1.32
CA MET A 75 12.61 24.78 2.64
C MET A 75 13.91 24.79 3.41
N SER A 76 14.05 25.73 4.34
CA SER A 76 15.12 25.71 5.30
C SER A 76 15.07 24.33 5.97
N LEU A 77 16.19 23.82 6.44
CA LEU A 77 16.20 22.59 7.24
C LEU A 77 15.15 22.67 8.37
N LYS A 78 14.88 23.89 8.89
CA LYS A 78 13.82 24.18 9.85
C LYS A 78 12.42 23.94 9.27
N GLU A 79 12.16 24.31 8.02
CA GLU A 79 10.87 24.05 7.34
C GLU A 79 10.71 22.60 6.95
N ALA A 80 11.78 21.91 6.54
CA ALA A 80 11.76 20.47 6.30
C ALA A 80 11.56 19.69 7.61
N VAL A 81 12.20 20.09 8.70
CA VAL A 81 11.98 19.54 10.05
C VAL A 81 10.59 19.93 10.54
N TRP A 82 10.10 21.13 10.23
CA TRP A 82 8.75 21.57 10.56
C TRP A 82 7.69 20.80 9.76
N CYS A 83 7.90 20.51 8.50
CA CYS A 83 7.05 19.59 7.72
C CYS A 83 7.10 18.15 8.23
N ALA A 84 8.23 17.74 8.80
CA ALA A 84 8.39 16.45 9.44
C ALA A 84 7.97 16.44 10.93
N SER A 85 8.11 17.60 11.63
CA SER A 85 7.65 17.74 13.01
C SER A 85 6.17 18.11 13.03
N TYR A 86 5.45 17.45 13.90
CA TYR A 86 4.01 17.48 14.06
C TYR A 86 3.43 18.83 14.61
N HIS A 87 4.12 19.95 14.44
CA HIS A 87 3.66 21.22 14.96
C HIS A 87 2.50 21.77 14.13
N ASP A 88 1.39 21.92 14.80
CA ASP A 88 0.15 22.61 14.41
C ASP A 88 -0.36 22.38 12.98
N ARG A 89 -0.53 21.10 12.63
CA ARG A 89 -1.15 20.66 11.37
C ARG A 89 -2.65 20.98 11.29
N THR A 90 -3.21 21.50 12.36
CA THR A 90 -4.61 21.89 12.45
C THR A 90 -4.97 22.99 11.49
N GLN A 91 -4.05 23.90 11.19
CA GLN A 91 -4.25 24.99 10.22
C GLN A 91 -4.45 24.46 8.78
N TRP A 92 -3.98 23.25 8.48
CA TRP A 92 -4.04 22.71 7.13
C TRP A 92 -5.37 22.07 6.78
N VAL A 93 -6.16 21.66 7.76
CA VAL A 93 -7.50 21.12 7.50
C VAL A 93 -8.36 22.17 6.83
N ASP A 94 -8.37 23.41 7.34
CA ASP A 94 -9.16 24.49 6.75
C ASP A 94 -8.62 24.96 5.39
N LEU A 95 -7.29 25.01 5.23
CA LEU A 95 -6.67 25.34 3.94
C LEU A 95 -6.91 24.27 2.89
N GLU A 96 -6.90 22.99 3.27
CA GLU A 96 -7.13 21.86 2.38
C GLU A 96 -8.56 21.87 1.83
N PHE A 97 -9.54 22.06 2.73
CA PHE A 97 -10.95 21.97 2.36
C PHE A 97 -11.55 23.26 1.83
N THR A 98 -10.88 24.39 1.94
CA THR A 98 -11.25 25.64 1.28
C THR A 98 -10.78 25.69 -0.17
N LYS A 99 -9.75 24.92 -0.54
CA LYS A 99 -9.30 24.78 -1.92
C LYS A 99 -9.93 23.54 -2.55
N LYS A 100 -10.46 23.64 -3.75
CA LYS A 100 -11.07 22.52 -4.49
C LYS A 100 -10.08 21.39 -4.85
N VAL A 101 -8.78 21.61 -4.73
CA VAL A 101 -7.72 20.66 -5.09
C VAL A 101 -6.88 20.32 -3.87
N THR A 102 -6.86 19.04 -3.52
CA THR A 102 -6.01 18.48 -2.46
C THR A 102 -4.63 18.20 -3.02
N THR A 103 -3.58 18.67 -2.39
CA THR A 103 -2.23 18.25 -2.75
C THR A 103 -1.88 16.95 -2.02
N PRO A 104 -1.11 16.04 -2.64
CA PRO A 104 -0.69 14.80 -2.00
C PRO A 104 0.03 15.02 -0.67
N GLU A 105 0.84 16.08 -0.57
CA GLU A 105 1.60 16.44 0.63
C GLU A 105 0.68 16.74 1.81
N ARG A 106 -0.42 17.47 1.56
CA ARG A 106 -1.39 17.81 2.60
C ARG A 106 -2.21 16.62 3.06
N SER A 107 -2.60 15.76 2.13
CA SER A 107 -3.25 14.51 2.47
C SER A 107 -2.35 13.65 3.37
N LEU A 108 -1.07 13.53 3.03
CA LEU A 108 -0.09 12.82 3.84
C LEU A 108 0.06 13.44 5.23
N GLN A 109 0.09 14.76 5.32
CA GLN A 109 0.19 15.47 6.59
C GLN A 109 -1.01 15.22 7.51
N ILE A 110 -2.24 15.21 6.96
CA ILE A 110 -3.43 14.85 7.72
C ILE A 110 -3.35 13.41 8.19
N MET A 111 -2.98 12.49 7.30
CA MET A 111 -2.90 11.05 7.61
C MET A 111 -1.82 10.73 8.65
N THR A 112 -0.72 11.50 8.71
CA THR A 112 0.37 11.31 9.67
C THR A 112 0.21 12.13 10.94
N ALA A 113 -0.80 13.00 11.04
CA ALA A 113 -1.06 13.79 12.22
C ALA A 113 -1.44 12.93 13.44
N ASP A 114 -1.20 13.48 14.62
CA ASP A 114 -1.66 12.89 15.87
C ASP A 114 -3.20 12.77 15.88
N SER A 115 -3.71 11.55 16.02
CA SER A 115 -5.13 11.26 15.97
C SER A 115 -5.92 12.00 17.05
N GLU A 116 -5.37 12.17 18.26
CA GLU A 116 -6.06 12.88 19.35
C GLU A 116 -6.30 14.36 19.02
N LYS A 117 -5.41 14.97 18.25
CA LYS A 117 -5.50 16.37 17.85
C LYS A 117 -6.30 16.59 16.58
N ILE A 118 -6.09 15.73 15.57
CA ILE A 118 -6.68 15.95 14.25
C ILE A 118 -8.15 15.50 14.15
N VAL A 119 -8.55 14.42 14.82
CA VAL A 119 -9.92 13.87 14.74
C VAL A 119 -10.98 14.87 15.18
N PRO A 120 -10.85 15.62 16.29
CA PRO A 120 -11.83 16.63 16.67
C PRO A 120 -12.05 17.70 15.60
N LEU A 121 -10.97 18.11 14.92
CA LEU A 121 -11.03 19.13 13.85
C LEU A 121 -11.68 18.58 12.59
N LEU A 122 -11.33 17.35 12.21
CA LEU A 122 -11.97 16.64 11.09
C LEU A 122 -13.47 16.47 11.33
N ARG A 123 -13.89 16.10 12.55
CA ARG A 123 -15.31 16.00 12.93
C ARG A 123 -16.04 17.34 12.83
N LYS A 124 -15.44 18.43 13.35
CA LYS A 124 -16.01 19.75 13.24
C LYS A 124 -16.21 20.14 11.77
N ARG A 125 -15.17 19.99 10.95
CA ARG A 125 -15.25 20.32 9.53
C ARG A 125 -16.24 19.41 8.78
N PHE A 126 -16.31 18.15 9.15
CA PHE A 126 -17.28 17.21 8.60
C PHE A 126 -18.73 17.67 8.85
N ALA A 127 -19.05 18.10 10.07
CA ALA A 127 -20.37 18.66 10.41
C ALA A 127 -20.67 19.92 9.60
N ASP A 128 -19.69 20.82 9.44
CA ASP A 128 -19.84 22.05 8.63
C ASP A 128 -20.14 21.72 7.16
N CYS A 129 -19.46 20.71 6.59
CA CYS A 129 -19.68 20.27 5.20
C CYS A 129 -21.03 19.59 5.00
N LEU A 130 -21.50 18.79 5.97
CA LEU A 130 -22.85 18.23 5.96
C LEU A 130 -23.93 19.31 5.91
N ASN A 131 -23.78 20.35 6.75
CA ASN A 131 -24.74 21.46 6.80
C ASN A 131 -24.77 22.28 5.51
N LYS A 132 -23.69 22.27 4.73
CA LYS A 132 -23.55 22.98 3.45
C LYS A 132 -23.81 22.10 2.22
N GLU A 133 -24.19 20.84 2.42
CA GLU A 133 -24.39 19.85 1.37
C GLU A 133 -23.16 19.62 0.45
N GLU A 134 -21.95 19.81 0.99
CA GLU A 134 -20.68 19.63 0.27
C GLU A 134 -20.31 18.15 0.16
N THR A 135 -21.06 17.34 -0.59
CA THR A 135 -20.96 15.88 -0.65
C THR A 135 -19.55 15.36 -0.93
N LEU A 136 -18.81 16.01 -1.84
CA LEU A 136 -17.44 15.62 -2.18
C LEU A 136 -16.47 15.78 -0.99
N ASN A 137 -16.61 16.88 -0.23
CA ASN A 137 -15.80 17.11 0.95
C ASN A 137 -16.19 16.17 2.09
N VAL A 138 -17.48 15.87 2.24
CA VAL A 138 -17.96 14.87 3.22
C VAL A 138 -17.29 13.51 2.98
N ARG A 139 -17.28 13.00 1.74
CA ARG A 139 -16.63 11.71 1.41
C ARG A 139 -15.12 11.76 1.69
N ARG A 140 -14.44 12.85 1.36
CA ARG A 140 -13.00 13.03 1.62
C ARG A 140 -12.69 13.06 3.11
N LEU A 141 -13.46 13.79 3.89
CA LEU A 141 -13.31 13.86 5.34
C LEU A 141 -13.58 12.50 6.00
N ALA A 142 -14.56 11.76 5.52
CA ALA A 142 -14.83 10.40 5.98
C ALA A 142 -13.63 9.48 5.79
N LYS A 143 -12.87 9.60 4.68
CA LYS A 143 -11.62 8.84 4.47
C LYS A 143 -10.58 9.15 5.54
N TYR A 144 -10.37 10.42 5.86
CA TYR A 144 -9.40 10.81 6.89
C TYR A 144 -9.85 10.40 8.29
N LEU A 145 -11.13 10.55 8.61
CA LEU A 145 -11.70 10.08 9.87
C LEU A 145 -11.49 8.56 10.02
N LEU A 146 -11.82 7.79 8.99
CA LEU A 146 -11.64 6.35 8.98
C LEU A 146 -10.16 5.95 9.11
N TRP A 147 -9.26 6.65 8.42
CA TRP A 147 -7.82 6.45 8.56
C TRP A 147 -7.34 6.57 10.01
N HIS A 148 -7.93 7.49 10.77
CA HIS A 148 -7.65 7.66 12.19
C HIS A 148 -8.48 6.73 13.09
N GLY A 149 -9.24 5.78 12.53
CA GLY A 149 -10.05 4.81 13.28
C GLY A 149 -11.36 5.38 13.83
N ASP A 150 -11.83 6.49 13.29
CA ASP A 150 -13.07 7.14 13.75
C ASP A 150 -14.32 6.47 13.18
N ALA A 151 -15.26 6.08 14.06
CA ALA A 151 -16.46 5.35 13.69
C ALA A 151 -17.42 6.12 12.75
N LEU A 152 -17.42 7.45 12.80
CA LEU A 152 -18.24 8.27 11.91
C LEU A 152 -17.79 8.11 10.45
N GLY A 153 -16.47 8.07 10.22
CA GLY A 153 -15.89 7.83 8.90
C GLY A 153 -16.31 6.47 8.31
N VAL A 154 -16.37 5.42 9.15
CA VAL A 154 -16.79 4.07 8.74
C VAL A 154 -18.18 4.07 8.14
N LYS A 155 -19.17 4.58 8.90
CA LYS A 155 -20.58 4.58 8.47
C LYS A 155 -20.78 5.28 7.13
N ILE A 156 -20.23 6.48 6.98
CA ILE A 156 -20.35 7.25 5.74
C ILE A 156 -19.66 6.54 4.58
N MET A 157 -18.51 5.92 4.83
CA MET A 157 -17.78 5.20 3.79
C MET A 157 -18.55 3.99 3.30
N ILE A 158 -19.09 3.17 4.22
CA ILE A 158 -19.93 2.01 3.87
C ILE A 158 -21.14 2.46 3.04
N GLN A 159 -21.84 3.51 3.47
CA GLN A 159 -22.99 4.04 2.74
C GLN A 159 -22.61 4.53 1.33
N SER A 160 -21.47 5.22 1.20
CA SER A 160 -20.97 5.69 -0.09
C SER A 160 -20.65 4.53 -1.03
N ILE A 161 -19.94 3.52 -0.54
CA ILE A 161 -19.60 2.31 -1.31
C ILE A 161 -20.86 1.57 -1.76
N LEU A 162 -21.81 1.34 -0.84
CA LEU A 162 -23.05 0.66 -1.14
C LEU A 162 -23.91 1.42 -2.15
N HIS A 163 -23.98 2.74 -2.04
CA HIS A 163 -24.67 3.59 -3.00
C HIS A 163 -24.08 3.45 -4.40
N GLU A 164 -22.76 3.53 -4.53
CA GLU A 164 -22.05 3.39 -5.79
C GLU A 164 -22.22 1.97 -6.36
N LEU A 165 -22.10 0.94 -5.55
CA LEU A 165 -22.38 -0.44 -5.97
C LEU A 165 -23.83 -0.61 -6.47
N LYS A 166 -24.82 -0.08 -5.79
CA LYS A 166 -26.23 -0.18 -6.21
C LYS A 166 -26.54 0.60 -7.49
N SER A 167 -25.77 1.63 -7.80
CA SER A 167 -25.94 2.45 -9.01
C SER A 167 -25.27 1.87 -10.27
N THR A 168 -24.41 0.86 -10.14
CA THR A 168 -23.66 0.23 -11.23
C THR A 168 -24.02 -1.25 -11.38
N LYS A 169 -24.02 -1.79 -12.60
CA LYS A 169 -24.23 -3.23 -12.85
C LYS A 169 -22.97 -4.05 -12.54
N GLY A 170 -21.80 -3.53 -12.88
CA GLY A 170 -20.49 -4.15 -12.64
C GLY A 170 -19.74 -3.52 -11.47
N LEU A 171 -18.51 -3.95 -11.25
CA LEU A 171 -17.61 -3.26 -10.32
C LEU A 171 -17.29 -1.87 -10.88
N PRO A 172 -17.28 -0.82 -10.03
CA PRO A 172 -16.88 0.50 -10.47
C PRO A 172 -15.47 0.51 -11.05
N GLU A 173 -15.33 1.13 -12.22
CA GLU A 173 -14.06 1.25 -12.92
C GLU A 173 -13.47 2.65 -12.75
N ARG A 174 -12.17 2.78 -12.90
CA ARG A 174 -11.53 4.09 -12.93
C ARG A 174 -11.87 4.82 -14.22
N LYS A 175 -12.42 6.02 -14.08
CA LYS A 175 -12.76 6.89 -15.20
C LYS A 175 -11.55 7.79 -15.56
N GLY A 176 -11.39 8.07 -16.84
CA GLY A 176 -10.52 9.16 -17.32
C GLY A 176 -9.03 8.85 -17.47
N CYS A 177 -8.59 7.59 -17.35
CA CYS A 177 -7.19 7.22 -17.65
C CYS A 177 -7.10 6.47 -18.98
N THR A 178 -6.82 7.20 -20.06
CA THR A 178 -6.66 6.62 -21.41
C THR A 178 -5.24 6.17 -21.72
N THR A 179 -4.25 6.62 -20.96
CA THR A 179 -2.82 6.44 -21.27
C THR A 179 -2.20 5.20 -20.62
N CYS A 180 -2.90 4.53 -19.70
CA CYS A 180 -2.31 3.47 -18.87
C CYS A 180 -2.80 2.05 -19.22
N THR A 181 -3.47 1.85 -20.36
CA THR A 181 -4.02 0.54 -20.75
C THR A 181 -2.97 -0.55 -20.99
N GLN A 182 -1.72 -0.18 -21.19
CA GLN A 182 -0.62 -1.11 -21.43
C GLN A 182 0.34 -1.22 -20.22
N LEU A 183 0.12 -0.43 -19.16
CA LEU A 183 0.96 -0.46 -17.99
C LEU A 183 0.43 -1.49 -16.99
N LEU A 184 1.37 -2.11 -16.28
CA LEU A 184 1.03 -3.05 -15.21
C LEU A 184 0.23 -2.36 -14.09
N PRO A 185 -0.62 -3.09 -13.37
CA PRO A 185 -1.50 -2.55 -12.32
C PRO A 185 -0.79 -1.78 -11.20
N ASP A 186 0.53 -1.87 -11.11
CA ASP A 186 1.34 -1.28 -10.03
C ASP A 186 1.52 0.23 -10.12
N HIS A 187 0.98 0.87 -11.12
CA HIS A 187 1.18 2.32 -11.35
C HIS A 187 0.12 3.21 -10.68
N GLY A 188 -0.50 2.77 -9.61
CA GLY A 188 -1.40 3.60 -8.80
C GLY A 188 -2.70 4.04 -9.50
N VAL A 189 -3.13 3.29 -10.51
CA VAL A 189 -4.33 3.59 -11.30
C VAL A 189 -5.46 2.63 -10.93
N MET A 190 -5.76 2.54 -9.65
CA MET A 190 -6.88 1.73 -9.15
C MET A 190 -8.19 2.51 -9.18
N PRO A 191 -9.35 1.82 -9.26
CA PRO A 191 -10.63 2.42 -8.96
C PRO A 191 -10.65 3.04 -7.56
N GLU A 192 -11.30 4.20 -7.42
CA GLU A 192 -11.36 4.92 -6.14
C GLU A 192 -11.95 4.06 -5.02
N MET A 193 -12.93 3.22 -5.33
CA MET A 193 -13.56 2.31 -4.39
C MET A 193 -12.56 1.33 -3.76
N VAL A 194 -11.51 0.90 -4.47
CA VAL A 194 -10.50 -0.01 -3.91
C VAL A 194 -9.76 0.65 -2.75
N TYR A 195 -9.40 1.93 -2.88
CA TYR A 195 -8.78 2.68 -1.77
C TYR A 195 -9.73 2.76 -0.56
N GLU A 196 -11.02 2.97 -0.82
CA GLU A 196 -12.04 3.06 0.23
C GLU A 196 -12.26 1.74 0.95
N LEU A 197 -12.29 0.63 0.21
CA LEU A 197 -12.34 -0.72 0.78
C LEU A 197 -11.13 -0.99 1.68
N ASN A 198 -9.93 -0.66 1.21
CA ASN A 198 -8.71 -0.83 2.00
C ASN A 198 -8.71 0.00 3.29
N LEU A 199 -9.32 1.20 3.28
CA LEU A 199 -9.48 2.00 4.49
C LEU A 199 -10.37 1.32 5.53
N LEU A 200 -11.34 0.47 5.14
CA LEU A 200 -12.18 -0.28 6.07
C LEU A 200 -11.38 -1.26 6.96
N ALA A 201 -10.13 -1.56 6.59
CA ALA A 201 -9.21 -2.35 7.42
C ALA A 201 -8.94 -1.73 8.81
N TRP A 202 -9.18 -0.44 8.97
CA TRP A 202 -8.98 0.28 10.23
C TRP A 202 -10.26 0.40 11.06
N SER A 203 -11.33 -0.25 10.60
CA SER A 203 -12.63 -0.30 11.29
C SER A 203 -12.74 -1.55 12.15
N SER A 204 -13.32 -1.39 13.33
CA SER A 204 -13.78 -2.51 14.16
C SER A 204 -15.26 -2.88 13.91
N ASN A 205 -15.91 -2.25 12.94
CA ASN A 205 -17.33 -2.42 12.66
C ASN A 205 -17.60 -3.66 11.79
N GLN A 206 -18.57 -4.48 12.17
CA GLN A 206 -18.98 -5.66 11.37
C GLN A 206 -19.79 -5.31 10.13
N GLU A 207 -20.40 -4.13 10.06
CA GLU A 207 -21.16 -3.67 8.88
C GLU A 207 -20.30 -3.56 7.60
N ILE A 208 -18.97 -3.65 7.73
CA ILE A 208 -18.05 -3.70 6.58
C ILE A 208 -18.29 -4.91 5.67
N MET A 209 -18.97 -5.95 6.14
CA MET A 209 -19.17 -7.19 5.39
C MET A 209 -20.12 -7.04 4.19
N GLU A 210 -21.13 -6.16 4.27
CA GLU A 210 -22.10 -5.99 3.19
C GLU A 210 -21.47 -5.53 1.87
N PRO A 211 -20.60 -4.49 1.83
CA PRO A 211 -19.87 -4.14 0.63
C PRO A 211 -19.08 -5.29 0.02
N PHE A 212 -18.35 -6.05 0.85
CA PHE A 212 -17.54 -7.18 0.39
C PHE A 212 -18.39 -8.32 -0.16
N ALA A 213 -19.54 -8.61 0.45
CA ALA A 213 -20.48 -9.62 -0.06
C ALA A 213 -20.98 -9.27 -1.47
N LEU A 214 -21.37 -8.00 -1.70
CA LEU A 214 -21.81 -7.53 -3.01
C LEU A 214 -20.69 -7.57 -4.05
N ILE A 215 -19.46 -7.21 -3.67
CA ILE A 215 -18.30 -7.26 -4.57
C ILE A 215 -17.98 -8.72 -4.92
N LEU A 216 -18.00 -9.63 -3.95
CA LEU A 216 -17.76 -11.05 -4.19
C LEU A 216 -18.80 -11.63 -5.17
N ASP A 217 -20.07 -11.28 -5.01
CA ASP A 217 -21.13 -11.72 -5.93
C ASP A 217 -20.85 -11.25 -7.36
N ARG A 218 -20.43 -10.00 -7.55
CA ARG A 218 -20.06 -9.47 -8.87
C ARG A 218 -18.80 -10.12 -9.45
N LEU A 219 -17.80 -10.42 -8.63
CA LEU A 219 -16.59 -11.13 -9.04
C LEU A 219 -16.92 -12.57 -9.49
N LYS A 220 -17.88 -13.23 -8.86
CA LYS A 220 -18.33 -14.59 -9.24
C LYS A 220 -19.08 -14.60 -10.57
N ASN A 221 -19.92 -13.59 -10.81
CA ASN A 221 -20.85 -13.56 -11.92
C ASN A 221 -20.35 -12.74 -13.13
N GLY A 222 -19.24 -12.01 -12.98
CA GLY A 222 -18.65 -11.16 -14.00
C GLY A 222 -17.39 -11.74 -14.63
N ALA A 223 -17.02 -11.22 -15.81
CA ALA A 223 -15.73 -11.51 -16.41
C ALA A 223 -14.60 -10.88 -15.58
N ARG A 224 -13.60 -11.67 -15.26
CA ARG A 224 -12.41 -11.25 -14.47
C ARG A 224 -11.23 -10.97 -15.40
N ASP A 225 -11.12 -9.72 -15.83
CA ASP A 225 -10.01 -9.25 -16.63
C ASP A 225 -8.94 -8.64 -15.72
N TYR A 226 -7.89 -9.41 -15.44
CA TYR A 226 -6.78 -9.00 -14.58
C TYR A 226 -5.77 -8.08 -15.28
N VAL A 227 -5.87 -7.93 -16.59
CA VAL A 227 -4.93 -7.13 -17.39
C VAL A 227 -5.37 -5.68 -17.46
N ASP A 228 -6.68 -5.41 -17.59
CA ASP A 228 -7.17 -4.04 -17.62
C ASP A 228 -7.18 -3.42 -16.22
N ILE A 229 -6.16 -2.62 -15.96
CA ILE A 229 -5.97 -1.93 -14.67
C ILE A 229 -7.11 -1.00 -14.28
N ARG A 230 -7.89 -0.49 -15.27
CA ARG A 230 -9.03 0.40 -14.99
C ARG A 230 -10.17 -0.34 -14.33
N LYS A 231 -10.34 -1.63 -14.66
CA LYS A 231 -11.33 -2.51 -14.04
C LYS A 231 -10.96 -2.85 -12.60
N GLY A 232 -9.65 -2.87 -12.30
CA GLY A 232 -9.14 -3.07 -10.96
C GLY A 232 -9.45 -4.43 -10.34
N ILE A 233 -9.76 -5.47 -11.14
CA ILE A 233 -10.18 -6.80 -10.64
C ILE A 233 -9.17 -7.37 -9.66
N TYR A 234 -7.88 -7.31 -9.99
CA TYR A 234 -6.81 -7.73 -9.10
C TYR A 234 -6.93 -7.06 -7.73
N HIS A 235 -7.06 -5.74 -7.70
CA HIS A 235 -7.09 -4.94 -6.49
C HIS A 235 -8.40 -5.07 -5.70
N TYR A 236 -9.53 -5.31 -6.38
CA TYR A 236 -10.77 -5.66 -5.70
C TYR A 236 -10.63 -6.97 -4.94
N ILE A 237 -10.00 -7.99 -5.54
CA ILE A 237 -9.74 -9.25 -4.85
C ILE A 237 -8.74 -9.04 -3.71
N GLU A 238 -7.67 -8.28 -3.93
CA GLU A 238 -6.63 -8.00 -2.93
C GLU A 238 -7.17 -7.26 -1.70
N ALA A 239 -8.24 -6.47 -1.84
CA ALA A 239 -8.86 -5.78 -0.72
C ALA A 239 -9.45 -6.75 0.34
N PHE A 240 -9.92 -7.94 -0.04
CA PHE A 240 -10.45 -8.93 0.91
C PHE A 240 -9.37 -9.42 1.89
N PRO A 241 -8.25 -10.02 1.44
CA PRO A 241 -7.20 -10.45 2.34
C PRO A 241 -6.59 -9.26 3.11
N TYR A 242 -6.44 -8.10 2.47
CA TYR A 242 -5.91 -6.92 3.13
C TYR A 242 -6.74 -6.50 4.35
N VAL A 243 -8.05 -6.49 4.23
CA VAL A 243 -8.96 -6.13 5.33
C VAL A 243 -9.07 -7.26 6.34
N ALA A 244 -9.19 -8.51 5.89
CA ALA A 244 -9.32 -9.67 6.77
C ALA A 244 -8.13 -9.80 7.75
N GLU A 245 -6.89 -9.72 7.25
CA GLU A 245 -5.68 -9.89 8.07
C GLU A 245 -5.43 -8.75 9.08
N ARG A 246 -6.14 -7.63 8.95
CA ARG A 246 -6.06 -6.48 9.87
C ARG A 246 -7.21 -6.44 10.86
N THR A 247 -8.42 -6.73 10.41
CA THR A 247 -9.61 -6.73 11.27
C THR A 247 -9.73 -8.02 12.07
N GLY A 248 -9.22 -9.15 11.55
CA GLY A 248 -9.41 -10.47 12.13
C GLY A 248 -10.85 -10.97 12.06
N ASN A 249 -11.69 -10.31 11.26
CA ASN A 249 -13.09 -10.71 11.14
C ASN A 249 -13.21 -12.04 10.40
N LYS A 250 -13.64 -13.07 11.13
CA LYS A 250 -13.77 -14.46 10.63
C LYS A 250 -14.83 -14.62 9.53
N GLU A 251 -15.75 -13.68 9.39
CA GLU A 251 -16.74 -13.68 8.30
C GLU A 251 -16.10 -13.53 6.92
N PHE A 252 -14.85 -13.03 6.83
CA PHE A 252 -14.08 -13.04 5.59
C PHE A 252 -13.63 -14.44 5.17
N ILE A 253 -13.49 -15.40 6.08
CA ILE A 253 -12.95 -16.74 5.76
C ILE A 253 -13.75 -17.43 4.65
N PRO A 254 -15.09 -17.55 4.72
CA PRO A 254 -15.86 -18.13 3.61
C PRO A 254 -15.68 -17.39 2.27
N MET A 255 -15.53 -16.07 2.32
CA MET A 255 -15.30 -15.26 1.11
C MET A 255 -13.92 -15.54 0.52
N LEU A 256 -12.89 -15.59 1.35
CA LEU A 256 -11.51 -15.92 0.95
C LEU A 256 -11.40 -17.35 0.38
N ILE A 257 -12.10 -18.33 0.98
CA ILE A 257 -12.19 -19.69 0.44
C ILE A 257 -12.85 -19.67 -0.95
N THR A 258 -13.90 -18.87 -1.14
CA THR A 258 -14.56 -18.73 -2.44
C THR A 258 -13.62 -18.12 -3.47
N LEU A 259 -12.91 -17.05 -3.12
CA LEU A 259 -11.94 -16.39 -4.00
C LEU A 259 -10.80 -17.33 -4.38
N SER A 260 -10.25 -18.10 -3.43
CA SER A 260 -9.14 -19.02 -3.70
C SER A 260 -9.47 -20.14 -4.68
N LYS A 261 -10.76 -20.39 -4.95
CA LYS A 261 -11.27 -21.39 -5.88
C LYS A 261 -11.63 -20.86 -7.25
N PHE A 262 -11.25 -19.62 -7.57
CA PHE A 262 -11.43 -19.12 -8.93
C PHE A 262 -10.51 -19.89 -9.88
N GLU A 263 -11.03 -20.22 -11.07
CA GLU A 263 -10.34 -21.05 -12.07
C GLU A 263 -8.94 -20.54 -12.43
N GLU A 264 -8.76 -19.22 -12.47
CA GLU A 264 -7.48 -18.60 -12.80
C GLU A 264 -6.40 -18.91 -11.75
N PHE A 265 -6.79 -19.13 -10.50
CA PHE A 265 -5.86 -19.54 -9.44
C PHE A 265 -5.53 -21.02 -9.50
N GLU A 266 -6.47 -21.87 -9.93
CA GLU A 266 -6.19 -23.29 -10.16
C GLU A 266 -5.18 -23.47 -11.29
N GLU A 267 -5.32 -22.71 -12.38
CA GLU A 267 -4.36 -22.72 -13.49
C GLU A 267 -2.95 -22.35 -13.06
N VAL A 268 -2.77 -21.31 -12.22
CA VAL A 268 -1.44 -20.87 -11.76
C VAL A 268 -0.81 -21.81 -10.74
N LEU A 269 -1.60 -22.66 -10.09
CA LEU A 269 -1.10 -23.72 -9.23
C LEU A 269 -0.64 -24.96 -10.01
N GLN A 270 -1.23 -25.21 -11.20
CA GLN A 270 -0.95 -26.37 -12.02
C GLN A 270 0.12 -26.11 -13.08
N ASN A 271 0.22 -24.89 -13.60
CA ASN A 271 1.14 -24.52 -14.67
C ASN A 271 2.51 -24.11 -14.13
N TYR A 272 3.36 -25.10 -13.87
CA TYR A 272 4.73 -24.90 -13.38
C TYR A 272 5.68 -24.24 -14.40
N SER A 273 5.34 -24.18 -15.67
CA SER A 273 6.27 -23.74 -16.73
C SER A 273 5.98 -22.39 -17.38
N CYS A 274 4.89 -21.73 -17.04
CA CYS A 274 4.54 -20.44 -17.62
C CYS A 274 5.00 -19.27 -16.74
N HIS A 275 6.20 -18.76 -17.02
CA HIS A 275 6.76 -17.59 -16.32
C HIS A 275 6.23 -16.27 -16.90
N SER A 276 4.92 -16.13 -17.04
CA SER A 276 4.34 -14.83 -17.38
C SER A 276 4.27 -13.95 -16.15
N LEU A 277 4.44 -12.65 -16.33
CA LEU A 277 4.30 -11.67 -15.25
C LEU A 277 2.89 -11.73 -14.61
N LEU A 278 1.87 -12.03 -15.41
CA LEU A 278 0.50 -12.20 -14.90
C LEU A 278 0.39 -13.44 -14.00
N THR A 279 0.99 -14.56 -14.39
CA THR A 279 1.02 -15.79 -13.57
C THR A 279 1.65 -15.53 -12.21
N GLU A 280 2.80 -14.90 -12.16
CA GLU A 280 3.47 -14.55 -10.90
C GLU A 280 2.60 -13.64 -10.02
N ARG A 281 1.97 -12.65 -10.61
CA ARG A 281 1.06 -11.75 -9.89
C ARG A 281 -0.14 -12.48 -9.31
N LEU A 282 -0.76 -13.38 -10.06
CA LEU A 282 -1.87 -14.20 -9.57
C LEU A 282 -1.43 -15.15 -8.46
N GLN A 283 -0.21 -15.68 -8.53
CA GLN A 283 0.38 -16.44 -7.43
C GLN A 283 0.53 -15.59 -6.16
N TYR A 284 1.00 -14.34 -6.26
CA TYR A 284 1.07 -13.44 -5.11
C TYR A 284 -0.30 -13.08 -4.56
N LEU A 285 -1.30 -12.90 -5.43
CA LEU A 285 -2.67 -12.64 -4.99
C LEU A 285 -3.25 -13.82 -4.23
N LEU A 286 -3.06 -15.04 -4.75
CA LEU A 286 -3.47 -16.28 -4.06
C LEU A 286 -2.71 -16.46 -2.73
N LEU A 287 -1.41 -16.17 -2.71
CA LEU A 287 -0.62 -16.16 -1.49
C LEU A 287 -1.20 -15.21 -0.43
N SER A 288 -1.63 -14.01 -0.85
CA SER A 288 -2.24 -13.05 0.07
C SER A 288 -3.57 -13.55 0.65
N ILE A 289 -4.37 -14.26 -0.16
CA ILE A 289 -5.61 -14.88 0.28
C ILE A 289 -5.34 -15.95 1.35
N TYR A 290 -4.40 -16.88 1.08
CA TYR A 290 -4.05 -17.92 2.05
C TYR A 290 -3.42 -17.35 3.32
N ARG A 291 -2.57 -16.33 3.18
CA ARG A 291 -1.98 -15.62 4.30
C ARG A 291 -3.05 -15.03 5.22
N ALA A 292 -4.02 -14.33 4.63
CA ALA A 292 -5.09 -13.71 5.42
C ALA A 292 -5.94 -14.74 6.15
N MET A 293 -6.30 -15.86 5.50
CA MET A 293 -6.99 -16.97 6.17
C MET A 293 -6.18 -17.52 7.33
N ALA A 294 -4.87 -17.78 7.13
CA ALA A 294 -4.00 -18.29 8.19
C ALA A 294 -3.85 -17.29 9.35
N ARG A 295 -3.74 -15.99 9.06
CA ARG A 295 -3.71 -14.93 10.08
C ARG A 295 -5.01 -14.80 10.85
N CYS A 296 -6.14 -15.16 10.27
CA CYS A 296 -7.43 -15.28 10.94
C CYS A 296 -7.63 -16.64 11.66
N ALA A 297 -6.57 -17.45 11.78
CA ALA A 297 -6.55 -18.79 12.40
C ALA A 297 -7.40 -19.84 11.67
N ALA A 298 -7.56 -19.74 10.34
CA ALA A 298 -8.21 -20.76 9.53
C ALA A 298 -7.19 -21.80 9.03
N ALA A 299 -7.47 -23.08 9.25
CA ALA A 299 -6.58 -24.18 8.84
C ALA A 299 -6.37 -24.23 7.31
N GLU A 300 -7.40 -23.86 6.54
CA GLU A 300 -7.35 -23.76 5.08
C GLU A 300 -6.27 -22.77 4.59
N GLY A 301 -6.04 -21.68 5.35
CA GLY A 301 -4.99 -20.74 5.06
C GLY A 301 -3.60 -21.36 5.20
N TYR A 302 -3.36 -22.13 6.26
CA TYR A 302 -2.10 -22.87 6.45
C TYR A 302 -1.91 -23.94 5.36
N GLN A 303 -2.97 -24.67 5.01
CA GLN A 303 -2.92 -25.65 3.92
C GLN A 303 -2.52 -24.99 2.61
N GLY A 304 -3.15 -23.86 2.28
CA GLY A 304 -2.81 -23.09 1.09
C GLY A 304 -1.37 -22.58 1.09
N LEU A 305 -0.87 -22.02 2.20
CA LEU A 305 0.53 -21.59 2.32
C LEU A 305 1.50 -22.75 2.14
N ILE A 306 1.18 -23.95 2.68
CA ILE A 306 2.00 -25.15 2.51
C ILE A 306 2.00 -25.59 1.03
N GLN A 307 0.87 -25.52 0.34
CA GLN A 307 0.78 -25.81 -1.08
C GLN A 307 1.66 -24.86 -1.91
N MET A 308 1.70 -23.57 -1.54
CA MET A 308 2.52 -22.55 -2.21
C MET A 308 4.03 -22.80 -2.08
N LEU A 309 4.49 -23.63 -1.14
CA LEU A 309 5.91 -24.01 -1.03
C LEU A 309 6.40 -24.84 -2.23
N SER A 310 5.51 -25.50 -2.96
CA SER A 310 5.83 -26.36 -4.11
C SER A 310 5.77 -25.63 -5.45
N ILE A 311 5.51 -24.32 -5.46
CA ILE A 311 5.47 -23.52 -6.69
C ILE A 311 6.91 -23.25 -7.16
N ASP A 312 7.17 -23.32 -8.47
CA ASP A 312 8.48 -23.06 -9.07
C ASP A 312 8.99 -21.62 -8.88
N SER A 313 8.09 -20.66 -8.65
CA SER A 313 8.48 -19.28 -8.32
C SER A 313 9.13 -19.22 -6.95
N LEU A 314 10.47 -19.16 -6.93
CA LEU A 314 11.24 -19.05 -5.69
C LEU A 314 10.82 -17.85 -4.82
N PRO A 315 10.53 -16.65 -5.35
CA PRO A 315 10.05 -15.53 -4.54
C PRO A 315 8.71 -15.83 -3.85
N VAL A 316 7.80 -16.52 -4.51
CA VAL A 316 6.49 -16.89 -3.96
C VAL A 316 6.62 -17.96 -2.89
N SER A 317 7.35 -19.07 -3.18
CA SER A 317 7.55 -20.16 -2.22
C SER A 317 8.35 -19.69 -0.99
N ALA A 318 9.36 -18.85 -1.16
CA ALA A 318 10.09 -18.23 -0.05
C ALA A 318 9.19 -17.32 0.81
N SER A 319 8.29 -16.56 0.19
CA SER A 319 7.32 -15.71 0.89
C SER A 319 6.32 -16.54 1.69
N ALA A 320 5.82 -17.65 1.14
CA ALA A 320 4.96 -18.58 1.85
C ALA A 320 5.68 -19.23 3.05
N CYS A 321 6.93 -19.65 2.87
CA CYS A 321 7.76 -20.20 3.94
C CYS A 321 7.98 -19.17 5.06
N LYS A 322 8.35 -17.94 4.72
CA LYS A 322 8.52 -16.85 5.68
C LYS A 322 7.26 -16.59 6.49
N GLU A 323 6.11 -16.63 5.83
CA GLU A 323 4.83 -16.43 6.51
C GLU A 323 4.50 -17.57 7.46
N LEU A 324 4.71 -18.83 7.06
CA LEU A 324 4.56 -19.99 7.94
C LEU A 324 5.46 -19.89 9.18
N ILE A 325 6.72 -19.51 9.00
CA ILE A 325 7.66 -19.29 10.12
C ILE A 325 7.13 -18.18 11.04
N THR A 326 6.65 -17.08 10.47
CA THR A 326 6.08 -15.96 11.25
C THR A 326 4.87 -16.38 12.06
N LEU A 327 4.01 -17.22 11.47
CA LEU A 327 2.76 -17.66 12.11
C LEU A 327 2.98 -18.73 13.18
N THR A 328 3.96 -19.62 13.00
CA THR A 328 4.14 -20.78 13.87
C THR A 328 5.29 -20.64 14.83
N GLY A 329 6.35 -19.91 14.46
CA GLY A 329 7.64 -19.88 15.15
C GLY A 329 8.57 -21.04 14.77
N GLU A 330 8.08 -22.01 13.98
CA GLU A 330 8.85 -23.16 13.52
C GLU A 330 9.52 -22.88 12.17
N ASN A 331 10.58 -23.62 11.86
CA ASN A 331 11.29 -23.47 10.59
C ASN A 331 11.59 -24.86 9.98
N TYR A 332 10.74 -25.27 9.06
CA TYR A 332 10.93 -26.51 8.29
C TYR A 332 11.36 -26.22 6.83
N GLY A 333 11.74 -24.99 6.52
CA GLY A 333 12.11 -24.57 5.15
C GLY A 333 10.97 -24.84 4.17
N LEU A 334 11.30 -25.36 3.00
CA LEU A 334 10.32 -25.70 1.95
C LEU A 334 9.76 -27.14 2.08
N CYS A 335 9.98 -27.82 3.21
CA CYS A 335 9.53 -29.20 3.40
C CYS A 335 8.02 -29.25 3.71
N THR A 336 7.21 -29.49 2.70
CA THR A 336 5.73 -29.56 2.82
C THR A 336 5.27 -30.63 3.79
N GLN A 337 5.96 -31.78 3.85
CA GLN A 337 5.60 -32.89 4.73
C GLN A 337 5.69 -32.51 6.22
N HIS A 338 6.76 -31.83 6.62
CA HIS A 338 6.93 -31.39 7.99
C HIS A 338 5.89 -30.33 8.37
N TRP A 339 5.60 -29.39 7.47
CA TRP A 339 4.56 -28.38 7.67
C TRP A 339 3.17 -29.02 7.79
N MET A 340 2.84 -30.02 6.96
CA MET A 340 1.55 -30.74 7.05
C MET A 340 1.43 -31.51 8.36
N GLN A 341 2.52 -32.15 8.84
CA GLN A 341 2.52 -32.84 10.13
C GLN A 341 2.33 -31.84 11.28
N TRP A 342 3.00 -30.69 11.21
CA TRP A 342 2.81 -29.62 12.20
C TRP A 342 1.35 -29.16 12.24
N LEU A 343 0.76 -28.88 11.09
CA LEU A 343 -0.64 -28.43 10.99
C LEU A 343 -1.61 -29.48 11.56
N LYS A 344 -1.42 -30.75 11.24
CA LYS A 344 -2.23 -31.84 11.78
C LYS A 344 -2.22 -31.87 13.31
N ASN A 345 -1.08 -31.61 13.92
CA ASN A 345 -0.90 -31.64 15.36
C ASN A 345 -1.41 -30.38 16.05
N ASN A 346 -1.51 -29.25 15.35
CA ASN A 346 -1.80 -27.94 15.95
C ASN A 346 -3.09 -27.30 15.44
N SER A 347 -3.87 -27.95 14.57
CA SER A 347 -5.05 -27.35 13.92
C SER A 347 -6.13 -26.88 14.90
N CYS A 348 -6.24 -27.50 16.08
CA CYS A 348 -7.19 -27.11 17.13
C CYS A 348 -6.75 -25.91 17.98
N CYS A 349 -5.48 -25.50 17.87
CA CYS A 349 -4.86 -24.46 18.73
C CYS A 349 -4.40 -23.23 17.95
N LEU A 350 -4.85 -23.07 16.70
CA LEU A 350 -4.48 -21.94 15.88
C LEU A 350 -5.01 -20.62 16.47
N LEU A 351 -4.13 -19.64 16.60
CA LEU A 351 -4.48 -18.32 17.13
C LEU A 351 -4.33 -17.24 16.04
N PRO A 352 -5.22 -16.23 16.04
CA PRO A 352 -5.10 -15.10 15.12
C PRO A 352 -3.79 -14.34 15.33
N LYS A 353 -3.07 -14.02 14.22
CA LYS A 353 -1.88 -13.16 14.22
C LYS A 353 -2.05 -12.01 13.24
N LEU A 354 -2.79 -10.99 13.67
CA LEU A 354 -3.20 -9.87 12.84
C LEU A 354 -2.06 -8.89 12.56
N ILE A 355 -2.13 -8.24 11.41
CA ILE A 355 -1.25 -7.13 11.06
C ILE A 355 -1.84 -5.85 11.66
N LYS A 356 -1.13 -5.27 12.63
CA LYS A 356 -1.56 -4.03 13.32
C LYS A 356 -0.88 -2.77 12.78
N GLU A 357 0.16 -2.94 11.98
CA GLU A 357 0.92 -1.82 11.42
C GLU A 357 0.22 -1.23 10.21
N LYS A 358 0.13 0.10 10.19
CA LYS A 358 -0.25 0.84 8.99
C LYS A 358 0.95 0.82 8.05
N ILE A 359 0.88 0.00 7.00
CA ILE A 359 1.89 0.00 5.94
C ILE A 359 1.57 1.19 5.03
N TRP A 360 2.55 2.08 4.93
CA TRP A 360 2.53 3.26 4.05
C TRP A 360 2.88 2.88 2.63
#